data_c8b8ffffb0945e599d27d5d769c0c468
#
_entry.id   c8b8ffffb0945e599d27d5d769c0c468
#
_cell.length_a   1.000
_cell.length_b   1.000
_cell.length_c   1.000
_cell.angle_alpha   90.00
_cell.angle_beta   90.00
_cell.angle_gamma   90.00
#
_symmetry.space_group_name_H-M   'P 1'
#
loop_
_entity.id
_entity.type
_entity.pdbx_description
1 polymer ?
#
loop_
_entity_poly.entity_id
_entity_poly.type
_entity_poly.pdbx_seq_one_letter_code
_entity_poly.pdbx_strand_id
1 'polypeptide(L)'
;MPHTHRRVLSAAAVAALVALTGCSSDLPADGAGSGSASDAGKGADGQNKTGDQSSFFVQADYEAQLAMRIKQPTGPADKPWEQAIDPQPVDTARYKKAGPYRLCFSNAATNNPWRQVGWKTMQAEVAQHKEIADFTVLDAEGKDDKQISDIAELQAKGCDALIVSPNTTATLTPAVKGACPKVPVILFDRGVGTDCPVTFIKPIGGYAFGADGAEFLTRKVKHGGKILALRISPGVDVLETRWSAAKRIFDNNKLDVIGVEFTDGDAAKTKSIVSNYIQRHGTIDGLWLDSGATAVAAVEAFEDAGLPVPPLNGEDQQDFLQKWKDANLTAIAPTYPTYQWRTPVIAALKILKGESVPKVWNLPQPPITAENLDTYLKPGMPPLHYALCGCEKMDGYPQKWGGK
;
A
#
# COMPACT_ATOMS: atom_id res chain seq x y z
N MET A 1 -0.61 36.08 -54.84
CA MET A 1 -1.26 37.39 -55.01
C MET A 1 -2.44 37.42 -54.07
N PRO A 2 -2.70 38.56 -53.51
CA PRO A 2 -2.36 38.92 -52.12
C PRO A 2 -3.65 39.27 -51.33
N HIS A 3 -3.64 39.42 -50.04
CA HIS A 3 -3.65 40.65 -49.25
C HIS A 3 -3.83 40.36 -47.74
N THR A 4 -2.85 40.69 -47.05
CA THR A 4 -2.71 41.36 -45.78
C THR A 4 -3.94 42.15 -45.25
N HIS A 5 -4.22 42.05 -43.95
CA HIS A 5 -4.38 43.20 -43.05
C HIS A 5 -4.13 42.89 -41.60
N ARG A 6 -3.10 43.55 -41.07
CA ARG A 6 -2.81 43.78 -39.64
C ARG A 6 -3.88 44.73 -39.07
N ARG A 7 -4.24 44.56 -37.79
CA ARG A 7 -4.47 45.67 -36.85
C ARG A 7 -4.06 45.30 -35.44
N VAL A 8 -3.18 46.11 -34.92
CA VAL A 8 -2.71 46.28 -33.55
C VAL A 8 -3.52 47.36 -32.86
N LEU A 9 -3.79 47.23 -31.56
CA LEU A 9 -4.06 48.32 -30.59
C LEU A 9 -4.18 47.67 -29.22
N SER A 10 -3.24 47.76 -28.34
CA SER A 10 -2.85 48.78 -27.36
C SER A 10 -3.75 48.87 -26.12
N ALA A 11 -3.21 48.37 -25.03
CA ALA A 11 -3.06 48.80 -23.64
C ALA A 11 -4.09 49.72 -22.98
N ALA A 12 -4.48 49.36 -21.75
CA ALA A 12 -4.54 50.30 -20.62
C ALA A 12 -4.53 49.53 -19.28
N ALA A 13 -3.57 49.85 -18.47
CA ALA A 13 -3.46 49.50 -17.06
C ALA A 13 -4.28 50.46 -16.20
N VAL A 14 -4.96 49.95 -15.16
CA VAL A 14 -5.41 50.77 -14.02
C VAL A 14 -5.06 50.04 -12.73
N ALA A 15 -4.15 50.63 -11.99
CA ALA A 15 -3.86 50.32 -10.59
C ALA A 15 -4.81 51.12 -9.69
N ALA A 16 -5.37 50.46 -8.68
CA ALA A 16 -6.00 51.17 -7.54
C ALA A 16 -5.54 50.53 -6.23
N LEU A 17 -4.66 51.21 -5.53
CA LEU A 17 -4.40 51.05 -4.10
C LEU A 17 -5.57 51.60 -3.30
N VAL A 18 -6.05 50.87 -2.30
CA VAL A 18 -6.72 51.42 -1.13
C VAL A 18 -6.18 50.74 0.12
N ALA A 19 -5.47 51.50 0.92
CA ALA A 19 -5.12 51.19 2.30
C ALA A 19 -6.18 51.83 3.22
N LEU A 20 -6.59 51.10 4.27
CA LEU A 20 -7.14 51.72 5.50
C LEU A 20 -7.15 50.71 6.66
N THR A 21 -6.25 50.93 7.56
CA THR A 21 -6.34 51.15 9.03
C THR A 21 -7.31 50.28 9.85
N GLY A 22 -6.70 49.74 10.87
CA GLY A 22 -7.14 48.85 11.91
C GLY A 22 -8.13 49.44 12.92
N CYS A 23 -8.63 48.53 13.72
CA CYS A 23 -8.99 48.77 15.13
C CYS A 23 -8.96 47.45 15.89
N SER A 24 -8.15 47.40 16.92
CA SER A 24 -8.11 46.39 17.98
C SER A 24 -9.32 46.54 18.92
N SER A 25 -9.85 45.42 19.41
CA SER A 25 -10.56 45.43 20.71
C SER A 25 -10.42 44.04 21.36
N ASP A 26 -10.02 44.09 22.62
CA ASP A 26 -9.69 43.00 23.54
C ASP A 26 -10.92 42.20 24.01
N LEU A 27 -10.71 40.89 24.18
CA LEU A 27 -11.03 39.85 25.20
C LEU A 27 -12.45 39.84 25.88
N PRO A 28 -12.96 38.68 26.39
CA PRO A 28 -12.23 37.71 27.22
C PRO A 28 -12.40 36.22 26.89
N ALA A 29 -11.50 35.44 27.51
CA ALA A 29 -11.46 33.98 27.52
C ALA A 29 -12.59 33.41 28.40
N ASP A 30 -13.10 32.22 27.97
CA ASP A 30 -13.42 31.11 28.86
C ASP A 30 -13.86 29.86 28.06
N GLY A 31 -13.37 28.71 28.48
CA GLY A 31 -14.10 27.46 28.32
C GLY A 31 -13.47 26.41 27.39
N ALA A 32 -12.78 25.48 28.01
CA ALA A 32 -12.21 24.24 27.51
C ALA A 32 -13.15 23.42 26.56
N GLY A 33 -12.57 22.92 25.46
CA GLY A 33 -13.17 21.94 24.61
C GLY A 33 -12.08 21.33 23.69
N SER A 34 -11.45 20.25 24.14
CA SER A 34 -10.46 19.50 23.36
C SER A 34 -11.08 18.85 22.13
N GLY A 35 -10.81 19.41 20.97
CA GLY A 35 -11.08 18.80 19.68
C GLY A 35 -9.78 18.79 18.88
N SER A 36 -9.10 17.65 18.82
CA SER A 36 -7.95 17.45 17.96
C SER A 36 -8.37 17.55 16.50
N ALA A 37 -8.19 18.71 15.90
CA ALA A 37 -8.10 18.85 14.46
C ALA A 37 -6.70 18.41 14.05
N SER A 38 -6.59 17.28 13.36
CA SER A 38 -5.37 16.80 12.75
C SER A 38 -4.90 17.79 11.68
N ASP A 39 -3.77 18.38 11.95
CA ASP A 39 -3.04 19.35 11.15
C ASP A 39 -2.50 18.66 9.87
N ALA A 40 -3.19 18.81 8.76
CA ALA A 40 -2.78 18.34 7.45
C ALA A 40 -1.81 19.32 6.77
N GLY A 41 -0.77 19.73 7.46
CA GLY A 41 0.15 20.75 6.92
C GLY A 41 1.52 20.80 7.56
N LYS A 42 2.22 19.68 7.71
CA LYS A 42 3.66 19.68 8.05
C LYS A 42 4.44 18.84 7.07
N GLY A 43 4.76 19.45 5.92
CA GLY A 43 5.78 18.96 5.02
C GLY A 43 7.18 19.03 5.66
N ALA A 44 8.06 18.14 5.23
CA ALA A 44 9.51 18.11 5.43
C ALA A 44 10.07 17.76 6.83
N ASP A 45 9.47 18.19 7.94
CA ASP A 45 10.03 17.93 9.28
C ASP A 45 9.76 16.51 9.84
N GLY A 46 8.89 15.73 9.20
CA GLY A 46 8.57 14.35 9.61
C GLY A 46 9.59 13.29 9.19
N GLN A 47 10.52 13.63 8.31
CA GLN A 47 11.40 12.65 7.66
C GLN A 47 12.43 12.00 8.60
N ASN A 48 12.81 12.69 9.67
CA ASN A 48 13.81 12.21 10.64
C ASN A 48 13.22 11.83 12.01
N LYS A 49 11.90 11.75 12.15
CA LYS A 49 11.32 11.29 13.42
C LYS A 49 11.52 9.78 13.59
N THR A 50 11.80 9.37 14.82
CA THR A 50 11.88 7.95 15.19
C THR A 50 10.52 7.29 14.95
N GLY A 51 10.50 5.94 14.77
CA GLY A 51 9.27 5.21 14.49
C GLY A 51 8.14 5.49 15.46
N ASP A 52 8.43 5.56 16.76
CA ASP A 52 7.49 5.86 17.84
C ASP A 52 7.09 7.34 17.95
N GLN A 53 7.76 8.25 17.25
CA GLN A 53 7.41 9.66 17.12
C GLN A 53 6.57 9.96 15.87
N SER A 54 6.35 9.00 15.01
CA SER A 54 5.48 9.13 13.85
C SER A 54 4.02 9.18 14.28
N SER A 55 3.24 10.10 13.70
CA SER A 55 1.78 10.15 13.90
C SER A 55 1.05 8.88 13.41
N PHE A 56 1.72 8.04 12.64
CA PHE A 56 1.21 6.76 12.13
C PHE A 56 1.62 5.57 13.01
N PHE A 57 2.46 5.77 14.02
CA PHE A 57 2.92 4.67 14.87
C PHE A 57 1.92 4.39 15.99
N VAL A 58 1.43 3.15 16.02
CA VAL A 58 0.56 2.63 17.09
C VAL A 58 1.24 1.41 17.70
N GLN A 59 1.70 1.53 18.95
CA GLN A 59 2.47 0.50 19.64
C GLN A 59 1.76 -0.86 19.69
N ALA A 60 0.47 -0.88 20.01
CA ALA A 60 -0.31 -2.11 20.10
C ALA A 60 -0.40 -2.83 18.73
N ASP A 61 -0.58 -2.07 17.65
CA ASP A 61 -0.63 -2.64 16.28
C ASP A 61 0.74 -3.16 15.83
N TYR A 62 1.81 -2.44 16.19
CA TYR A 62 3.18 -2.89 15.93
C TYR A 62 3.44 -4.25 16.60
N GLU A 63 3.18 -4.37 17.91
CA GLU A 63 3.38 -5.60 18.67
C GLU A 63 2.49 -6.74 18.14
N ALA A 64 1.23 -6.46 17.84
CA ALA A 64 0.30 -7.45 17.28
C ALA A 64 0.77 -7.97 15.93
N GLN A 65 1.22 -7.09 15.01
CA GLN A 65 1.70 -7.51 13.70
C GLN A 65 3.01 -8.33 13.80
N LEU A 66 3.94 -7.93 14.66
CA LEU A 66 5.15 -8.71 14.91
C LEU A 66 4.83 -10.11 15.45
N ALA A 67 3.88 -10.21 16.39
CA ALA A 67 3.43 -11.48 16.91
C ALA A 67 2.73 -12.36 15.87
N MET A 68 2.00 -11.78 14.92
CA MET A 68 1.32 -12.53 13.85
C MET A 68 2.30 -13.19 12.87
N ARG A 69 3.53 -12.68 12.69
CA ARG A 69 4.52 -13.25 11.76
C ARG A 69 4.87 -14.71 12.07
N ILE A 70 4.79 -15.11 13.33
CA ILE A 70 5.14 -16.47 13.79
C ILE A 70 3.92 -17.37 14.03
N LYS A 71 2.70 -16.85 13.85
CA LYS A 71 1.47 -17.62 14.02
C LYS A 71 1.12 -18.42 12.77
N GLN A 72 0.62 -19.62 12.98
CA GLN A 72 0.11 -20.43 11.89
C GLN A 72 -1.29 -19.94 11.49
N PRO A 73 -1.54 -19.68 10.21
CA PRO A 73 -2.88 -19.32 9.75
C PRO A 73 -3.81 -20.52 9.78
N THR A 74 -5.10 -20.29 9.96
CA THR A 74 -6.15 -21.27 9.79
C THR A 74 -6.73 -21.20 8.37
N GLY A 75 -7.26 -22.32 7.85
CA GLY A 75 -7.81 -22.40 6.50
C GLY A 75 -7.00 -23.30 5.57
N PRO A 76 -7.37 -23.41 4.28
CA PRO A 76 -6.73 -24.31 3.32
C PRO A 76 -5.27 -23.92 3.07
N ALA A 77 -4.33 -24.86 3.22
CA ALA A 77 -2.90 -24.57 3.07
C ALA A 77 -2.49 -24.16 1.64
N ASP A 78 -3.23 -24.62 0.64
CA ASP A 78 -2.98 -24.33 -0.78
C ASP A 78 -3.72 -23.06 -1.29
N LYS A 79 -4.45 -22.38 -0.40
CA LYS A 79 -5.22 -21.17 -0.72
C LYS A 79 -4.95 -20.07 0.31
N PRO A 80 -3.77 -19.44 0.31
CA PRO A 80 -3.43 -18.43 1.31
C PRO A 80 -4.40 -17.24 1.34
N TRP A 81 -5.13 -16.96 0.25
CA TRP A 81 -6.18 -15.93 0.18
C TRP A 81 -7.47 -16.30 0.91
N GLU A 82 -7.63 -17.57 1.34
CA GLU A 82 -8.73 -18.03 2.19
C GLU A 82 -8.28 -18.33 3.64
N GLN A 83 -6.98 -18.22 3.92
CA GLN A 83 -6.43 -18.37 5.27
C GLN A 83 -6.64 -17.12 6.10
N ALA A 84 -6.66 -17.29 7.43
CA ALA A 84 -6.73 -16.18 8.38
C ALA A 84 -5.85 -16.43 9.61
N ILE A 85 -5.18 -15.39 10.09
CA ILE A 85 -4.43 -15.40 11.34
C ILE A 85 -5.30 -14.77 12.43
N ASP A 86 -5.49 -15.47 13.54
CA ASP A 86 -6.32 -15.05 14.70
C ASP A 86 -7.72 -14.53 14.32
N PRO A 87 -8.51 -15.29 13.51
CA PRO A 87 -9.81 -14.81 13.07
C PRO A 87 -10.79 -14.65 14.25
N GLN A 88 -11.44 -13.48 14.31
CA GLN A 88 -12.59 -13.24 15.17
C GLN A 88 -13.84 -13.25 14.29
N PRO A 89 -14.67 -14.29 14.35
CA PRO A 89 -15.79 -14.44 13.41
C PRO A 89 -16.91 -13.43 13.68
N VAL A 90 -17.48 -12.90 12.60
CA VAL A 90 -18.68 -12.07 12.61
C VAL A 90 -19.85 -12.85 12.05
N ASP A 91 -20.99 -12.80 12.74
CA ASP A 91 -22.25 -13.35 12.24
C ASP A 91 -22.77 -12.49 11.09
N THR A 92 -23.01 -13.12 9.97
CA THR A 92 -23.52 -12.49 8.75
C THR A 92 -24.93 -12.95 8.35
N ALA A 93 -25.62 -13.72 9.19
CA ALA A 93 -26.94 -14.29 8.89
C ALA A 93 -27.95 -13.23 8.41
N ARG A 94 -27.87 -12.00 8.94
CA ARG A 94 -28.73 -10.87 8.55
C ARG A 94 -28.59 -10.43 7.09
N TYR A 95 -27.46 -10.76 6.44
CA TYR A 95 -27.18 -10.41 5.04
C TYR A 95 -27.51 -11.54 4.06
N LYS A 96 -27.94 -12.70 4.59
CA LYS A 96 -28.25 -13.85 3.76
C LYS A 96 -29.36 -13.53 2.77
N LYS A 97 -29.10 -13.83 1.50
CA LYS A 97 -30.08 -13.70 0.42
C LYS A 97 -29.83 -14.76 -0.66
N ALA A 98 -30.85 -15.02 -1.47
CA ALA A 98 -30.71 -15.88 -2.64
C ALA A 98 -29.95 -15.14 -3.76
N GLY A 99 -29.10 -15.86 -4.48
CA GLY A 99 -28.48 -15.35 -5.70
C GLY A 99 -29.48 -15.33 -6.89
N PRO A 100 -29.03 -14.87 -8.06
CA PRO A 100 -27.66 -14.43 -8.34
C PRO A 100 -27.35 -13.06 -7.72
N TYR A 101 -26.06 -12.80 -7.44
CA TYR A 101 -25.60 -11.64 -6.69
C TYR A 101 -25.06 -10.53 -7.58
N ARG A 102 -25.24 -9.28 -7.13
CA ARG A 102 -24.69 -8.07 -7.73
C ARG A 102 -23.64 -7.50 -6.78
N LEU A 103 -22.37 -7.61 -7.14
CA LEU A 103 -21.26 -7.07 -6.36
C LEU A 103 -20.81 -5.75 -6.92
N CYS A 104 -20.43 -4.83 -6.04
CA CYS A 104 -19.85 -3.55 -6.43
C CYS A 104 -18.47 -3.37 -5.82
N PHE A 105 -17.59 -2.70 -6.56
CA PHE A 105 -16.26 -2.39 -6.11
C PHE A 105 -15.91 -0.92 -6.35
N SER A 106 -15.60 -0.19 -5.28
CA SER A 106 -15.01 1.14 -5.32
C SER A 106 -13.50 1.01 -5.14
N ASN A 107 -12.74 1.20 -6.22
CA ASN A 107 -11.30 1.08 -6.24
C ASN A 107 -10.62 2.44 -6.10
N ALA A 108 -9.56 2.51 -5.27
CA ALA A 108 -8.77 3.73 -5.14
C ALA A 108 -8.07 4.12 -6.45
N ALA A 109 -7.40 3.18 -7.11
CA ALA A 109 -6.67 3.37 -8.37
C ALA A 109 -6.13 2.04 -8.93
N THR A 110 -5.68 2.07 -10.20
CA THR A 110 -4.94 0.96 -10.86
C THR A 110 -3.58 1.43 -11.39
N ASN A 111 -2.99 2.43 -10.77
CA ASN A 111 -1.87 3.22 -11.27
C ASN A 111 -0.47 2.65 -10.98
N ASN A 112 -0.35 1.48 -10.35
CA ASN A 112 0.93 0.84 -10.06
C ASN A 112 0.88 -0.67 -10.31
N PRO A 113 2.05 -1.36 -10.44
CA PRO A 113 2.13 -2.78 -10.76
C PRO A 113 1.39 -3.68 -9.75
N TRP A 114 1.49 -3.39 -8.44
CA TRP A 114 0.79 -4.14 -7.40
C TRP A 114 -0.73 -4.16 -7.63
N ARG A 115 -1.31 -2.99 -7.89
CA ARG A 115 -2.74 -2.84 -8.16
C ARG A 115 -3.14 -3.47 -9.49
N GLN A 116 -2.29 -3.39 -10.53
CA GLN A 116 -2.56 -4.00 -11.83
C GLN A 116 -2.59 -5.54 -11.76
N VAL A 117 -1.62 -6.16 -11.07
CA VAL A 117 -1.61 -7.61 -10.85
C VAL A 117 -2.80 -8.03 -10.00
N GLY A 118 -3.05 -7.32 -8.89
CA GLY A 118 -4.18 -7.59 -8.01
C GLY A 118 -5.52 -7.46 -8.73
N TRP A 119 -5.73 -6.41 -9.52
CA TRP A 119 -6.95 -6.19 -10.28
C TRP A 119 -7.24 -7.33 -11.27
N LYS A 120 -6.24 -7.74 -12.05
CA LYS A 120 -6.37 -8.91 -12.94
C LYS A 120 -6.76 -10.17 -12.17
N THR A 121 -6.18 -10.35 -10.99
CA THR A 121 -6.44 -11.49 -10.12
C THR A 121 -7.86 -11.46 -9.54
N MET A 122 -8.35 -10.28 -9.13
CA MET A 122 -9.74 -10.10 -8.68
C MET A 122 -10.75 -10.38 -9.82
N GLN A 123 -10.50 -9.88 -11.02
CA GLN A 123 -11.35 -10.16 -12.18
C GLN A 123 -11.41 -11.66 -12.50
N ALA A 124 -10.28 -12.34 -12.42
CA ALA A 124 -10.22 -13.78 -12.62
C ALA A 124 -10.94 -14.55 -11.50
N GLU A 125 -10.88 -14.07 -10.25
CA GLU A 125 -11.66 -14.65 -9.14
C GLU A 125 -13.16 -14.50 -9.38
N VAL A 126 -13.64 -13.31 -9.75
CA VAL A 126 -15.05 -13.07 -10.08
C VAL A 126 -15.53 -14.04 -11.16
N ALA A 127 -14.72 -14.25 -12.21
CA ALA A 127 -15.08 -15.14 -13.32
C ALA A 127 -15.25 -16.61 -12.92
N GLN A 128 -14.72 -17.05 -11.78
CA GLN A 128 -14.89 -18.41 -11.27
C GLN A 128 -16.26 -18.61 -10.58
N HIS A 129 -16.98 -17.54 -10.26
CA HIS A 129 -18.20 -17.57 -9.47
C HIS A 129 -19.45 -17.26 -10.31
N LYS A 130 -20.09 -18.31 -10.83
CA LYS A 130 -21.30 -18.19 -11.69
C LYS A 130 -22.49 -17.55 -10.98
N GLU A 131 -22.50 -17.56 -9.64
CA GLU A 131 -23.50 -16.90 -8.83
C GLU A 131 -23.36 -15.37 -8.77
N ILE A 132 -22.26 -14.79 -9.28
CA ILE A 132 -22.11 -13.34 -9.48
C ILE A 132 -22.70 -12.98 -10.85
N ALA A 133 -23.88 -12.37 -10.86
CA ALA A 133 -24.54 -11.95 -12.09
C ALA A 133 -24.00 -10.60 -12.64
N ASP A 134 -23.52 -9.74 -11.74
CA ASP A 134 -22.96 -8.44 -12.09
C ASP A 134 -21.83 -8.06 -11.14
N PHE A 135 -20.76 -7.47 -11.70
CA PHE A 135 -19.64 -6.92 -10.96
C PHE A 135 -19.36 -5.51 -11.46
N THR A 136 -20.01 -4.54 -10.84
CA THR A 136 -19.85 -3.12 -11.20
C THR A 136 -18.67 -2.52 -10.48
N VAL A 137 -17.75 -1.88 -11.24
CA VAL A 137 -16.51 -1.30 -10.70
C VAL A 137 -16.41 0.16 -11.07
N LEU A 138 -16.05 1.01 -10.10
CA LEU A 138 -15.66 2.40 -10.31
C LEU A 138 -14.25 2.61 -9.76
N ASP A 139 -13.36 3.20 -10.57
CA ASP A 139 -11.98 3.51 -10.22
C ASP A 139 -11.85 5.00 -9.93
N ALA A 140 -11.39 5.34 -8.75
CA ALA A 140 -11.28 6.74 -8.30
C ALA A 140 -10.06 7.47 -8.85
N GLU A 141 -9.15 6.78 -9.54
CA GLU A 141 -7.94 7.38 -10.14
C GLU A 141 -7.05 8.10 -9.10
N GLY A 142 -7.06 7.65 -7.85
CA GLY A 142 -6.34 8.27 -6.74
C GLY A 142 -6.97 9.54 -6.18
N LYS A 143 -8.26 9.83 -6.50
CA LYS A 143 -8.96 11.05 -6.08
C LYS A 143 -10.03 10.72 -5.04
N ASP A 144 -9.91 11.28 -3.85
CA ASP A 144 -10.85 11.04 -2.76
C ASP A 144 -12.27 11.51 -3.09
N ASP A 145 -12.43 12.71 -3.65
CA ASP A 145 -13.74 13.26 -4.03
C ASP A 145 -14.46 12.37 -5.03
N LYS A 146 -13.71 11.84 -6.01
CA LYS A 146 -14.27 10.89 -6.96
C LYS A 146 -14.69 9.61 -6.26
N GLN A 147 -13.87 9.06 -5.35
CA GLN A 147 -14.21 7.84 -4.64
C GLN A 147 -15.45 7.98 -3.75
N ILE A 148 -15.63 9.14 -3.10
CA ILE A 148 -16.84 9.46 -2.34
C ILE A 148 -18.06 9.41 -3.25
N SER A 149 -18.00 10.04 -4.44
CA SER A 149 -19.06 10.01 -5.44
C SER A 149 -19.31 8.62 -5.98
N ASP A 150 -18.25 7.86 -6.26
CA ASP A 150 -18.31 6.48 -6.75
C ASP A 150 -19.03 5.56 -5.76
N ILE A 151 -18.74 5.68 -4.45
CA ILE A 151 -19.43 4.92 -3.39
C ILE A 151 -20.92 5.23 -3.38
N ALA A 152 -21.32 6.50 -3.52
CA ALA A 152 -22.72 6.89 -3.56
C ALA A 152 -23.43 6.37 -4.82
N GLU A 153 -22.77 6.42 -5.98
CA GLU A 153 -23.28 5.91 -7.25
C GLU A 153 -23.49 4.39 -7.19
N LEU A 154 -22.48 3.64 -6.69
CA LEU A 154 -22.58 2.18 -6.53
C LEU A 154 -23.73 1.78 -5.62
N GLN A 155 -23.96 2.51 -4.52
CA GLN A 155 -25.13 2.29 -3.67
C GLN A 155 -26.45 2.50 -4.42
N ALA A 156 -26.54 3.56 -5.24
CA ALA A 156 -27.74 3.86 -6.03
C ALA A 156 -28.03 2.77 -7.09
N LYS A 157 -27.01 2.08 -7.58
CA LYS A 157 -27.13 0.95 -8.51
C LYS A 157 -27.71 -0.33 -7.86
N GLY A 158 -27.82 -0.36 -6.54
CA GLY A 158 -28.46 -1.46 -5.80
C GLY A 158 -27.60 -2.71 -5.71
N CYS A 159 -26.38 -2.59 -5.22
CA CYS A 159 -25.47 -3.70 -4.96
C CYS A 159 -25.93 -4.55 -3.79
N ASP A 160 -25.63 -5.86 -3.83
CA ASP A 160 -25.86 -6.78 -2.72
C ASP A 160 -24.74 -6.73 -1.68
N ALA A 161 -23.52 -6.44 -2.12
CA ALA A 161 -22.35 -6.16 -1.28
C ALA A 161 -21.46 -5.12 -1.94
N LEU A 162 -20.83 -4.26 -1.13
CA LEU A 162 -19.92 -3.23 -1.56
C LEU A 162 -18.51 -3.51 -1.07
N ILE A 163 -17.60 -3.75 -2.01
CA ILE A 163 -16.16 -3.86 -1.76
C ILE A 163 -15.56 -2.47 -1.89
N VAL A 164 -14.67 -2.07 -0.99
CA VAL A 164 -13.97 -0.79 -1.02
C VAL A 164 -12.48 -0.99 -0.74
N SER A 165 -11.62 -0.49 -1.63
CA SER A 165 -10.20 -0.23 -1.35
C SER A 165 -10.04 1.28 -1.20
N PRO A 166 -10.01 1.83 0.03
CA PRO A 166 -10.02 3.28 0.22
C PRO A 166 -8.73 3.93 -0.30
N ASN A 167 -8.84 5.11 -0.92
CA ASN A 167 -7.66 5.88 -1.32
C ASN A 167 -6.97 6.48 -0.08
N THR A 168 -7.75 7.13 0.80
CA THR A 168 -7.26 7.61 2.11
C THR A 168 -8.19 7.18 3.24
N THR A 169 -7.62 7.03 4.44
CA THR A 169 -8.37 6.58 5.63
C THR A 169 -9.37 7.64 6.10
N ALA A 170 -8.90 8.86 6.37
CA ALA A 170 -9.70 9.90 7.01
C ALA A 170 -10.84 10.40 6.11
N THR A 171 -10.53 10.73 4.85
CA THR A 171 -11.46 11.35 3.91
C THR A 171 -12.56 10.38 3.48
N LEU A 172 -12.26 9.08 3.36
CA LEU A 172 -13.23 8.06 2.95
C LEU A 172 -14.11 7.53 4.10
N THR A 173 -13.72 7.78 5.36
CA THR A 173 -14.47 7.32 6.54
C THR A 173 -15.96 7.71 6.52
N PRO A 174 -16.36 8.97 6.25
CA PRO A 174 -17.78 9.34 6.21
C PRO A 174 -18.58 8.62 5.13
N ALA A 175 -18.02 8.46 3.92
CA ALA A 175 -18.69 7.77 2.81
C ALA A 175 -18.91 6.27 3.12
N VAL A 176 -17.90 5.59 3.67
CA VAL A 176 -18.02 4.20 4.10
C VAL A 176 -19.03 4.06 5.24
N LYS A 177 -18.98 4.94 6.25
CA LYS A 177 -19.93 4.95 7.36
C LYS A 177 -21.37 5.16 6.90
N GLY A 178 -21.58 5.98 5.87
CA GLY A 178 -22.89 6.21 5.24
C GLY A 178 -23.40 5.01 4.42
N ALA A 179 -22.49 4.15 3.94
CA ALA A 179 -22.84 2.94 3.17
C ALA A 179 -23.25 1.76 4.06
N CYS A 180 -22.60 1.56 5.21
CA CYS A 180 -22.79 0.41 6.09
C CYS A 180 -24.25 0.09 6.49
N PRO A 181 -25.14 1.07 6.75
CA PRO A 181 -26.54 0.76 7.08
C PRO A 181 -27.34 0.22 5.90
N LYS A 182 -26.87 0.39 4.66
CA LYS A 182 -27.61 0.09 3.42
C LYS A 182 -27.17 -1.21 2.77
N VAL A 183 -25.88 -1.57 2.90
CA VAL A 183 -25.26 -2.70 2.24
C VAL A 183 -24.12 -3.25 3.09
N PRO A 184 -23.85 -4.56 3.11
CA PRO A 184 -22.63 -5.08 3.74
C PRO A 184 -21.40 -4.53 3.02
N VAL A 185 -20.54 -3.84 3.79
CA VAL A 185 -19.28 -3.25 3.29
C VAL A 185 -18.12 -4.15 3.64
N ILE A 186 -17.29 -4.43 2.66
CA ILE A 186 -16.03 -5.19 2.76
C ILE A 186 -14.88 -4.23 2.44
N LEU A 187 -13.99 -4.01 3.39
CA LEU A 187 -12.76 -3.26 3.14
C LEU A 187 -11.59 -4.20 2.82
N PHE A 188 -10.66 -3.74 2.00
CA PHE A 188 -9.37 -4.40 1.86
C PHE A 188 -8.24 -3.41 1.55
N ASP A 189 -6.99 -3.86 1.77
CA ASP A 189 -5.74 -3.08 1.63
C ASP A 189 -5.62 -1.99 2.71
N ARG A 190 -6.42 -0.95 2.64
CA ARG A 190 -6.44 0.17 3.59
C ARG A 190 -7.73 0.20 4.39
N GLY A 191 -7.62 0.64 5.64
CA GLY A 191 -8.76 0.79 6.53
C GLY A 191 -9.41 2.17 6.47
N VAL A 192 -10.47 2.33 7.24
CA VAL A 192 -11.13 3.60 7.53
C VAL A 192 -11.35 3.76 9.04
N GLY A 193 -11.61 4.97 9.52
CA GLY A 193 -11.79 5.29 10.94
C GLY A 193 -13.18 4.91 11.50
N THR A 194 -13.71 3.74 11.12
CA THR A 194 -14.97 3.21 11.65
C THR A 194 -14.95 1.67 11.63
N ASP A 195 -15.66 1.06 12.55
CA ASP A 195 -15.80 -0.40 12.69
C ASP A 195 -17.05 -0.96 12.02
N CYS A 196 -17.83 -0.13 11.31
CA CYS A 196 -19.08 -0.54 10.68
C CYS A 196 -18.94 -1.52 9.52
N PRO A 197 -17.86 -1.61 8.74
CA PRO A 197 -17.68 -2.65 7.74
C PRO A 197 -17.79 -4.05 8.34
N VAL A 198 -18.35 -5.00 7.59
CA VAL A 198 -18.52 -6.39 8.03
C VAL A 198 -17.16 -7.04 8.27
N THR A 199 -16.22 -6.83 7.33
CA THR A 199 -14.86 -7.34 7.42
C THR A 199 -13.87 -6.36 6.85
N PHE A 200 -12.65 -6.36 7.39
CA PHE A 200 -11.49 -5.66 6.84
C PHE A 200 -10.40 -6.67 6.52
N ILE A 201 -10.06 -6.81 5.24
CA ILE A 201 -9.11 -7.77 4.70
C ILE A 201 -7.78 -7.08 4.45
N LYS A 202 -6.71 -7.63 5.00
CA LYS A 202 -5.34 -7.12 4.79
C LYS A 202 -4.34 -8.26 5.04
N PRO A 203 -3.13 -8.19 4.50
CA PRO A 203 -2.01 -8.97 5.02
C PRO A 203 -1.75 -8.60 6.49
N ILE A 204 -0.79 -9.24 7.14
CA ILE A 204 -0.42 -8.86 8.52
C ILE A 204 -0.28 -7.35 8.64
N GLY A 205 0.51 -6.72 7.73
CA GLY A 205 0.54 -5.26 7.63
C GLY A 205 1.91 -4.65 7.41
N GLY A 206 1.93 -3.31 7.44
CA GLY A 206 3.15 -2.54 7.16
C GLY A 206 4.24 -2.73 8.20
N TYR A 207 3.91 -2.84 9.49
CA TYR A 207 4.91 -3.07 10.53
C TYR A 207 5.65 -4.41 10.34
N ALA A 208 4.93 -5.47 9.95
CA ALA A 208 5.55 -6.76 9.65
C ALA A 208 6.52 -6.65 8.48
N PHE A 209 6.12 -5.99 7.37
CA PHE A 209 6.97 -5.75 6.22
C PHE A 209 8.24 -4.99 6.59
N GLY A 210 8.09 -3.85 7.28
CA GLY A 210 9.21 -3.02 7.69
C GLY A 210 10.18 -3.73 8.62
N ALA A 211 9.64 -4.53 9.54
CA ALA A 211 10.42 -5.31 10.49
C ALA A 211 11.21 -6.44 9.80
N ASP A 212 10.61 -7.17 8.87
CA ASP A 212 11.32 -8.26 8.15
C ASP A 212 12.58 -7.75 7.45
N GLY A 213 12.48 -6.62 6.71
CA GLY A 213 13.61 -5.99 6.05
C GLY A 213 14.65 -5.46 7.04
N ALA A 214 14.19 -4.75 8.08
CA ALA A 214 15.10 -4.14 9.06
C ALA A 214 15.84 -5.19 9.92
N GLU A 215 15.13 -6.19 10.41
CA GLU A 215 15.74 -7.28 11.19
C GLU A 215 16.74 -8.09 10.35
N PHE A 216 16.46 -8.29 9.05
CA PHE A 216 17.44 -8.87 8.14
C PHE A 216 18.72 -8.03 8.08
N LEU A 217 18.58 -6.73 7.90
CA LEU A 217 19.74 -5.81 7.83
C LEU A 217 20.52 -5.78 9.14
N THR A 218 19.86 -5.78 10.30
CA THR A 218 20.56 -5.80 11.60
C THR A 218 21.40 -7.05 11.80
N ARG A 219 21.05 -8.17 11.18
CA ARG A 219 21.86 -9.41 11.20
C ARG A 219 23.04 -9.40 10.23
N LYS A 220 23.03 -8.53 9.21
CA LYS A 220 24.04 -8.48 8.14
C LYS A 220 24.97 -7.29 8.25
N VAL A 221 24.52 -6.19 8.82
CA VAL A 221 25.24 -4.92 8.95
C VAL A 221 25.82 -4.79 10.34
N LYS A 222 27.07 -4.35 10.44
CA LYS A 222 27.75 -4.12 11.71
C LYS A 222 27.05 -3.01 12.52
N HIS A 223 27.16 -3.08 13.82
CA HIS A 223 26.81 -1.98 14.72
C HIS A 223 27.47 -0.67 14.27
N GLY A 224 26.72 0.42 14.16
CA GLY A 224 27.16 1.69 13.61
C GLY A 224 27.28 1.73 12.08
N GLY A 225 26.90 0.64 11.38
CA GLY A 225 26.91 0.62 9.92
C GLY A 225 25.84 1.51 9.31
N LYS A 226 26.13 2.04 8.12
CA LYS A 226 25.37 3.06 7.42
C LYS A 226 24.23 2.46 6.61
N ILE A 227 23.01 2.85 6.93
CA ILE A 227 21.78 2.46 6.21
C ILE A 227 21.25 3.63 5.39
N LEU A 228 21.00 3.41 4.11
CA LEU A 228 20.21 4.31 3.28
C LEU A 228 18.79 3.74 3.15
N ALA A 229 17.79 4.52 3.55
CA ALA A 229 16.39 4.17 3.42
C ALA A 229 15.77 4.84 2.18
N LEU A 230 15.19 4.03 1.30
CA LEU A 230 14.56 4.46 0.05
C LEU A 230 13.06 4.18 0.16
N ARG A 231 12.26 5.25 0.23
CA ARG A 231 10.81 5.21 0.44
C ARG A 231 10.07 5.62 -0.84
N ILE A 232 8.86 5.10 -1.03
CA ILE A 232 8.05 5.49 -2.20
C ILE A 232 7.57 6.93 -2.04
N SER A 233 6.71 7.18 -1.06
CA SER A 233 6.03 8.47 -0.86
C SER A 233 5.73 8.70 0.62
N PRO A 234 5.67 9.96 1.07
CA PRO A 234 5.25 10.29 2.43
C PRO A 234 3.72 10.22 2.59
N GLY A 235 3.24 10.05 3.83
CA GLY A 235 1.84 10.24 4.21
C GLY A 235 0.89 9.12 3.81
N VAL A 236 1.38 8.00 3.31
CA VAL A 236 0.57 6.80 3.01
C VAL A 236 0.68 5.82 4.17
N ASP A 237 -0.42 5.54 4.87
CA ASP A 237 -0.46 4.76 6.12
C ASP A 237 0.40 3.49 6.08
N VAL A 238 0.24 2.65 5.04
CA VAL A 238 0.99 1.41 4.93
C VAL A 238 2.50 1.63 4.77
N LEU A 239 2.92 2.69 4.06
CA LEU A 239 4.33 3.03 3.87
C LEU A 239 4.92 3.66 5.12
N GLU A 240 4.15 4.50 5.81
CA GLU A 240 4.55 5.08 7.09
C GLU A 240 4.73 4.01 8.17
N THR A 241 3.84 3.03 8.23
CA THR A 241 3.98 1.91 9.17
C THR A 241 5.16 0.99 8.83
N ARG A 242 5.46 0.76 7.54
CA ARG A 242 6.70 0.06 7.11
C ARG A 242 7.94 0.77 7.67
N TRP A 243 8.03 2.08 7.41
CA TRP A 243 9.18 2.87 7.83
C TRP A 243 9.29 2.99 9.35
N SER A 244 8.19 3.24 10.06
CA SER A 244 8.22 3.39 11.52
C SER A 244 8.72 2.13 12.23
N ALA A 245 8.37 0.94 11.74
CA ALA A 245 8.91 -0.31 12.25
C ALA A 245 10.41 -0.45 11.97
N ALA A 246 10.82 -0.18 10.72
CA ALA A 246 12.21 -0.30 10.31
C ALA A 246 13.11 0.68 11.09
N LYS A 247 12.70 1.94 11.18
CA LYS A 247 13.46 2.97 11.90
C LYS A 247 13.65 2.63 13.38
N ARG A 248 12.57 2.17 14.04
CA ARG A 248 12.65 1.72 15.43
C ARG A 248 13.64 0.58 15.62
N ILE A 249 13.65 -0.39 14.70
CA ILE A 249 14.59 -1.52 14.76
C ILE A 249 16.03 -1.05 14.55
N PHE A 250 16.28 -0.14 13.60
CA PHE A 250 17.60 0.44 13.36
C PHE A 250 18.10 1.23 14.56
N ASP A 251 17.26 2.07 15.18
CA ASP A 251 17.62 2.84 16.36
C ASP A 251 17.98 1.92 17.54
N ASN A 252 17.17 0.91 17.81
CA ASN A 252 17.41 -0.06 18.87
C ASN A 252 18.71 -0.86 18.68
N ASN A 253 19.10 -1.10 17.42
CA ASN A 253 20.33 -1.81 17.07
C ASN A 253 21.50 -0.85 16.73
N LYS A 254 21.31 0.45 16.94
CA LYS A 254 22.33 1.49 16.75
C LYS A 254 22.98 1.44 15.35
N LEU A 255 22.15 1.24 14.32
CA LEU A 255 22.56 1.46 12.94
C LEU A 255 22.43 2.94 12.57
N ASP A 256 23.34 3.44 11.76
CA ASP A 256 23.38 4.83 11.34
C ASP A 256 22.54 5.03 10.07
N VAL A 257 21.35 5.61 10.20
CA VAL A 257 20.51 5.96 9.05
C VAL A 257 21.02 7.26 8.45
N ILE A 258 21.89 7.15 7.43
CA ILE A 258 22.55 8.28 6.75
C ILE A 258 21.63 9.05 5.81
N GLY A 259 20.47 8.54 5.49
CA GLY A 259 19.47 9.20 4.66
C GLY A 259 18.15 8.46 4.59
N VAL A 260 17.09 9.24 4.40
CA VAL A 260 15.71 8.77 4.15
C VAL A 260 15.21 9.53 2.94
N GLU A 261 15.12 8.88 1.79
CA GLU A 261 14.82 9.53 0.52
C GLU A 261 13.56 8.98 -0.13
N PHE A 262 12.80 9.87 -0.78
CA PHE A 262 11.59 9.48 -1.50
C PHE A 262 11.88 9.29 -2.98
N THR A 263 11.61 8.09 -3.46
CA THR A 263 11.87 7.66 -4.85
C THR A 263 10.70 7.90 -5.80
N ASP A 264 9.50 8.15 -5.28
CA ASP A 264 8.22 8.20 -6.03
C ASP A 264 7.92 6.91 -6.80
N GLY A 265 8.59 5.81 -6.45
CA GLY A 265 8.52 4.55 -7.19
C GLY A 265 9.25 4.59 -8.55
N ASP A 266 10.05 5.63 -8.80
CA ASP A 266 10.76 5.86 -10.07
C ASP A 266 12.18 5.27 -10.02
N ALA A 267 12.50 4.42 -11.01
CA ALA A 267 13.78 3.73 -11.10
C ALA A 267 14.94 4.69 -11.38
N ALA A 268 14.76 5.68 -12.28
CA ALA A 268 15.82 6.62 -12.63
C ALA A 268 16.16 7.55 -11.46
N LYS A 269 15.12 8.03 -10.77
CA LYS A 269 15.27 8.82 -9.54
C LYS A 269 15.98 8.01 -8.45
N THR A 270 15.61 6.76 -8.24
CA THR A 270 16.25 5.86 -7.28
C THR A 270 17.74 5.71 -7.58
N LYS A 271 18.09 5.40 -8.83
CA LYS A 271 19.48 5.23 -9.27
C LYS A 271 20.29 6.50 -9.04
N SER A 272 19.72 7.67 -9.35
CA SER A 272 20.34 8.98 -9.09
C SER A 272 20.58 9.23 -7.59
N ILE A 273 19.60 8.96 -6.75
CA ILE A 273 19.72 9.09 -5.29
C ILE A 273 20.86 8.21 -4.76
N VAL A 274 20.85 6.92 -5.09
CA VAL A 274 21.87 5.97 -4.62
C VAL A 274 23.27 6.38 -5.09
N SER A 275 23.42 6.75 -6.37
CA SER A 275 24.70 7.23 -6.92
C SER A 275 25.22 8.46 -6.18
N ASN A 276 24.35 9.42 -5.83
CA ASN A 276 24.71 10.60 -5.05
C ASN A 276 25.16 10.24 -3.62
N TYR A 277 24.53 9.25 -2.99
CA TYR A 277 24.93 8.78 -1.66
C TYR A 277 26.26 8.03 -1.69
N ILE A 278 26.50 7.21 -2.71
CA ILE A 278 27.80 6.56 -2.94
C ILE A 278 28.90 7.62 -3.05
N GLN A 279 28.70 8.68 -3.85
CA GLN A 279 29.68 9.74 -4.04
C GLN A 279 29.96 10.51 -2.74
N ARG A 280 28.95 10.80 -1.93
CA ARG A 280 29.08 11.58 -0.70
C ARG A 280 29.64 10.80 0.47
N HIS A 281 29.29 9.54 0.60
CA HIS A 281 29.58 8.73 1.80
C HIS A 281 30.63 7.64 1.56
N GLY A 282 30.96 7.34 0.30
CA GLY A 282 31.90 6.28 -0.10
C GLY A 282 31.37 4.88 0.15
N THR A 283 30.93 4.57 1.37
CA THR A 283 30.37 3.27 1.74
C THR A 283 28.94 3.41 2.28
N ILE A 284 28.09 2.50 1.83
CA ILE A 284 26.75 2.27 2.37
C ILE A 284 26.71 0.79 2.74
N ASP A 285 26.38 0.48 4.00
CA ASP A 285 26.49 -0.87 4.53
C ASP A 285 25.18 -1.68 4.39
N GLY A 286 24.05 -1.01 4.14
CA GLY A 286 22.77 -1.64 3.88
C GLY A 286 21.76 -0.70 3.21
N LEU A 287 20.86 -1.27 2.41
CA LEU A 287 19.75 -0.54 1.77
C LEU A 287 18.43 -1.09 2.30
N TRP A 288 17.61 -0.20 2.85
CA TRP A 288 16.24 -0.52 3.20
C TRP A 288 15.27 0.14 2.21
N LEU A 289 14.38 -0.66 1.61
CA LEU A 289 13.39 -0.19 0.65
C LEU A 289 11.98 -0.58 1.11
N ASP A 290 11.01 0.32 0.96
CA ASP A 290 9.61 0.03 1.23
C ASP A 290 8.84 -0.48 -0.01
N SER A 291 9.58 -0.77 -1.11
CA SER A 291 9.03 -1.25 -2.38
C SER A 291 10.07 -2.08 -3.15
N GLY A 292 9.60 -3.01 -3.98
CA GLY A 292 10.45 -3.80 -4.88
C GLY A 292 10.77 -3.11 -6.19
N ALA A 293 9.89 -2.24 -6.69
CA ALA A 293 10.01 -1.63 -8.01
C ALA A 293 11.30 -0.81 -8.22
N THR A 294 11.90 -0.33 -7.14
CA THR A 294 13.10 0.48 -7.15
C THR A 294 14.36 -0.28 -6.72
N ALA A 295 14.21 -1.52 -6.24
CA ALA A 295 15.34 -2.30 -5.73
C ALA A 295 16.36 -2.65 -6.82
N VAL A 296 15.90 -3.01 -8.02
CA VAL A 296 16.80 -3.27 -9.16
C VAL A 296 17.63 -2.05 -9.52
N ALA A 297 17.01 -0.87 -9.58
CA ALA A 297 17.71 0.39 -9.88
C ALA A 297 18.72 0.76 -8.80
N ALA A 298 18.43 0.46 -7.53
CA ALA A 298 19.38 0.65 -6.44
C ALA A 298 20.60 -0.28 -6.58
N VAL A 299 20.40 -1.55 -6.95
CA VAL A 299 21.48 -2.51 -7.24
C VAL A 299 22.34 -2.03 -8.41
N GLU A 300 21.71 -1.60 -9.51
CA GLU A 300 22.42 -1.11 -10.70
C GLU A 300 23.31 0.13 -10.40
N ALA A 301 22.91 0.98 -9.46
CA ALA A 301 23.75 2.13 -9.08
C ALA A 301 25.09 1.69 -8.46
N PHE A 302 25.13 0.60 -7.70
CA PHE A 302 26.37 0.02 -7.18
C PHE A 302 27.18 -0.67 -8.27
N GLU A 303 26.52 -1.41 -9.17
CA GLU A 303 27.18 -2.05 -10.31
C GLU A 303 27.85 -1.01 -11.23
N ASP A 304 27.17 0.09 -11.55
CA ASP A 304 27.71 1.20 -12.34
C ASP A 304 28.92 1.88 -11.67
N ALA A 305 28.90 1.92 -10.34
CA ALA A 305 30.03 2.46 -9.55
C ALA A 305 31.19 1.45 -9.40
N GLY A 306 31.04 0.21 -9.86
CA GLY A 306 32.04 -0.84 -9.67
C GLY A 306 32.19 -1.28 -8.20
N LEU A 307 31.15 -1.09 -7.39
CA LEU A 307 31.15 -1.38 -5.96
C LEU A 307 30.34 -2.65 -5.66
N PRO A 308 30.69 -3.39 -4.61
CA PRO A 308 29.86 -4.51 -4.15
C PRO A 308 28.52 -4.00 -3.65
N VAL A 309 27.44 -4.70 -4.04
CA VAL A 309 26.10 -4.38 -3.59
C VAL A 309 25.96 -4.76 -2.10
N PRO A 310 25.57 -3.82 -1.22
CA PRO A 310 25.38 -4.13 0.20
C PRO A 310 24.14 -5.00 0.44
N PRO A 311 24.01 -5.62 1.61
CA PRO A 311 22.75 -6.26 2.00
C PRO A 311 21.55 -5.34 1.81
N LEU A 312 20.45 -5.87 1.26
CA LEU A 312 19.25 -5.09 0.98
C LEU A 312 17.96 -5.87 1.15
N ASN A 313 16.86 -5.18 1.29
CA ASN A 313 15.55 -5.76 1.04
C ASN A 313 14.93 -5.19 -0.24
N GLY A 314 14.15 -6.02 -0.93
CA GLY A 314 13.25 -5.60 -2.01
C GLY A 314 11.82 -5.98 -1.67
N GLU A 315 11.08 -6.46 -2.67
CA GLU A 315 9.72 -6.99 -2.55
C GLU A 315 9.59 -8.18 -3.52
N ASP A 316 8.45 -8.87 -3.56
CA ASP A 316 8.28 -10.10 -4.34
C ASP A 316 8.01 -9.90 -5.85
N GLN A 317 8.60 -8.87 -6.46
CA GLN A 317 8.55 -8.64 -7.90
C GLN A 317 9.59 -9.49 -8.64
N GLN A 318 9.21 -10.00 -9.81
CA GLN A 318 10.02 -10.97 -10.56
C GLN A 318 11.38 -10.41 -11.02
N ASP A 319 11.46 -9.14 -11.38
CA ASP A 319 12.72 -8.48 -11.75
C ASP A 319 13.71 -8.45 -10.59
N PHE A 320 13.25 -8.10 -9.39
CA PHE A 320 14.10 -8.12 -8.19
C PHE A 320 14.50 -9.54 -7.79
N LEU A 321 13.56 -10.48 -7.79
CA LEU A 321 13.86 -11.88 -7.44
C LEU A 321 14.86 -12.49 -8.43
N GLN A 322 14.70 -12.21 -9.73
CA GLN A 322 15.64 -12.66 -10.76
C GLN A 322 17.01 -12.01 -10.60
N LYS A 323 17.06 -10.68 -10.39
CA LYS A 323 18.30 -9.94 -10.15
C LYS A 323 19.03 -10.47 -8.91
N TRP A 324 18.28 -10.73 -7.83
CA TRP A 324 18.83 -11.34 -6.62
C TRP A 324 19.51 -12.68 -6.90
N LYS A 325 18.84 -13.57 -7.65
CA LYS A 325 19.39 -14.87 -8.01
C LYS A 325 20.64 -14.74 -8.90
N ASP A 326 20.55 -13.95 -9.98
CA ASP A 326 21.59 -13.83 -10.99
C ASP A 326 22.87 -13.18 -10.44
N ALA A 327 22.75 -12.17 -9.61
CA ALA A 327 23.85 -11.45 -8.99
C ALA A 327 24.24 -12.03 -7.61
N ASN A 328 23.61 -13.12 -7.15
CA ASN A 328 23.84 -13.74 -5.84
C ASN A 328 23.83 -12.72 -4.69
N LEU A 329 22.83 -11.85 -4.65
CA LEU A 329 22.74 -10.76 -3.68
C LEU A 329 22.52 -11.30 -2.26
N THR A 330 23.00 -10.56 -1.27
CA THR A 330 22.61 -10.76 0.13
C THR A 330 21.31 -10.01 0.38
N ALA A 331 20.17 -10.65 0.24
CA ALA A 331 18.88 -9.99 0.24
C ALA A 331 17.76 -10.76 0.96
N ILE A 332 16.67 -10.05 1.18
CA ILE A 332 15.35 -10.57 1.59
C ILE A 332 14.28 -9.82 0.80
N ALA A 333 13.15 -10.46 0.53
CA ALA A 333 11.97 -9.78 0.01
C ALA A 333 10.81 -9.91 1.01
N PRO A 334 10.60 -8.92 1.90
CA PRO A 334 9.32 -8.77 2.58
C PRO A 334 8.20 -8.69 1.56
N THR A 335 7.05 -9.28 1.83
CA THR A 335 5.97 -9.36 0.85
C THR A 335 4.76 -8.53 1.26
N TYR A 336 3.99 -8.12 0.26
CA TYR A 336 2.65 -7.56 0.44
C TYR A 336 1.72 -8.22 -0.58
N PRO A 337 1.23 -9.44 -0.30
CA PRO A 337 0.68 -10.35 -1.29
C PRO A 337 -0.47 -9.78 -2.11
N THR A 338 -0.37 -9.84 -3.45
CA THR A 338 -1.44 -9.43 -4.35
C THR A 338 -2.62 -10.40 -4.36
N TYR A 339 -2.47 -11.62 -3.84
CA TYR A 339 -3.61 -12.53 -3.68
C TYR A 339 -4.70 -11.98 -2.75
N GLN A 340 -4.41 -10.98 -1.91
CA GLN A 340 -5.43 -10.32 -1.11
C GLN A 340 -6.59 -9.72 -1.93
N TRP A 341 -6.42 -9.52 -3.23
CA TRP A 341 -7.47 -9.05 -4.12
C TRP A 341 -8.54 -10.10 -4.43
N ARG A 342 -8.26 -11.38 -4.15
CA ARG A 342 -9.24 -12.47 -4.26
C ARG A 342 -10.21 -12.47 -3.08
N THR A 343 -9.68 -12.28 -1.90
CA THR A 343 -10.39 -12.45 -0.63
C THR A 343 -11.66 -11.60 -0.48
N PRO A 344 -11.73 -10.31 -0.93
CA PRO A 344 -12.97 -9.53 -0.82
C PRO A 344 -14.13 -10.09 -1.66
N VAL A 345 -13.85 -10.71 -2.81
CA VAL A 345 -14.88 -11.40 -3.61
C VAL A 345 -15.42 -12.62 -2.85
N ILE A 346 -14.51 -13.43 -2.31
CA ILE A 346 -14.86 -14.61 -1.50
C ILE A 346 -15.62 -14.19 -0.23
N ALA A 347 -15.18 -13.13 0.44
CA ALA A 347 -15.86 -12.59 1.62
C ALA A 347 -17.27 -12.10 1.30
N ALA A 348 -17.47 -11.39 0.19
CA ALA A 348 -18.78 -10.93 -0.26
C ALA A 348 -19.74 -12.12 -0.46
N LEU A 349 -19.28 -13.17 -1.12
CA LEU A 349 -20.09 -14.37 -1.34
C LEU A 349 -20.43 -15.09 -0.03
N LYS A 350 -19.46 -15.25 0.88
CA LYS A 350 -19.70 -15.84 2.22
C LYS A 350 -20.75 -15.03 2.99
N ILE A 351 -20.59 -13.71 3.04
CA ILE A 351 -21.52 -12.81 3.73
C ILE A 351 -22.95 -12.96 3.16
N LEU A 352 -23.09 -12.97 1.83
CA LEU A 352 -24.40 -13.08 1.17
C LEU A 352 -25.02 -14.48 1.29
N LYS A 353 -24.22 -15.51 1.55
CA LYS A 353 -24.69 -16.87 1.91
C LYS A 353 -25.01 -17.00 3.40
N GLY A 354 -24.70 -15.99 4.22
CA GLY A 354 -24.88 -16.00 5.67
C GLY A 354 -23.81 -16.82 6.41
N GLU A 355 -22.65 -17.05 5.76
CA GLU A 355 -21.49 -17.70 6.37
C GLU A 355 -20.68 -16.67 7.13
N SER A 356 -20.16 -17.02 8.31
CA SER A 356 -19.32 -16.11 9.10
C SER A 356 -18.00 -15.78 8.38
N VAL A 357 -17.53 -14.56 8.60
CA VAL A 357 -16.20 -14.09 8.13
C VAL A 357 -15.43 -13.45 9.29
N PRO A 358 -14.09 -13.40 9.24
CA PRO A 358 -13.33 -12.67 10.24
C PRO A 358 -13.68 -11.18 10.27
N LYS A 359 -13.76 -10.54 11.44
CA LYS A 359 -13.91 -9.08 11.56
C LYS A 359 -12.73 -8.34 10.96
N VAL A 360 -11.52 -8.78 11.30
CA VAL A 360 -10.29 -8.44 10.61
C VAL A 360 -9.73 -9.73 10.01
N TRP A 361 -9.64 -9.77 8.71
CA TRP A 361 -9.14 -10.94 7.99
C TRP A 361 -7.66 -10.72 7.68
N ASN A 362 -6.81 -11.10 8.65
CA ASN A 362 -5.36 -11.01 8.51
C ASN A 362 -4.85 -12.18 7.67
N LEU A 363 -4.42 -11.90 6.45
CA LEU A 363 -3.87 -12.89 5.53
C LEU A 363 -2.39 -13.17 5.85
N PRO A 364 -1.89 -14.39 5.55
CA PRO A 364 -0.45 -14.68 5.64
C PRO A 364 0.39 -13.68 4.83
N GLN A 365 1.60 -13.41 5.33
CA GLN A 365 2.54 -12.49 4.71
C GLN A 365 3.96 -13.03 4.85
N PRO A 366 4.27 -14.19 4.23
CA PRO A 366 5.57 -14.82 4.38
C PRO A 366 6.64 -14.03 3.64
N PRO A 367 7.81 -13.74 4.25
CA PRO A 367 8.93 -13.17 3.52
C PRO A 367 9.57 -14.20 2.57
N ILE A 368 10.13 -13.72 1.46
CA ILE A 368 10.99 -14.53 0.60
C ILE A 368 12.43 -14.40 1.10
N THR A 369 13.05 -15.52 1.37
CA THR A 369 14.42 -15.64 1.86
C THR A 369 15.29 -16.38 0.84
N ALA A 370 16.59 -16.46 1.06
CA ALA A 370 17.49 -17.20 0.17
C ALA A 370 17.09 -18.69 0.06
N GLU A 371 16.55 -19.27 1.13
CA GLU A 371 16.18 -20.69 1.18
C GLU A 371 14.93 -21.01 0.35
N ASN A 372 14.03 -20.02 0.14
CA ASN A 372 12.78 -20.26 -0.59
C ASN A 372 12.66 -19.45 -1.90
N LEU A 373 13.67 -18.68 -2.28
CA LEU A 373 13.69 -17.82 -3.46
C LEU A 373 13.25 -18.54 -4.74
N ASP A 374 13.79 -19.74 -4.98
CA ASP A 374 13.50 -20.52 -6.19
C ASP A 374 12.03 -20.94 -6.30
N THR A 375 11.32 -21.05 -5.18
CA THR A 375 9.88 -21.36 -5.16
C THR A 375 9.04 -20.22 -5.75
N TYR A 376 9.52 -18.98 -5.55
CA TYR A 376 8.81 -17.75 -5.92
C TYR A 376 9.23 -17.15 -7.27
N LEU A 377 10.34 -17.63 -7.84
CA LEU A 377 10.70 -17.29 -9.20
C LEU A 377 9.72 -17.92 -10.20
N LYS A 378 9.20 -17.09 -11.10
CA LYS A 378 8.23 -17.49 -12.13
C LYS A 378 8.77 -17.14 -13.51
N PRO A 379 9.60 -18.01 -14.11
CA PRO A 379 10.16 -17.77 -15.43
C PRO A 379 9.07 -17.46 -16.46
N GLY A 380 9.31 -16.47 -17.31
CA GLY A 380 8.35 -16.03 -18.33
C GLY A 380 7.29 -15.05 -17.87
N MET A 381 7.21 -14.72 -16.58
CA MET A 381 6.34 -13.65 -16.11
C MET A 381 6.97 -12.27 -16.34
N PRO A 382 6.14 -11.20 -16.48
CA PRO A 382 6.66 -9.84 -16.63
C PRO A 382 7.53 -9.41 -15.43
N PRO A 383 8.51 -8.53 -15.64
CA PRO A 383 9.41 -8.06 -14.57
C PRO A 383 8.68 -7.58 -13.32
N LEU A 384 7.62 -6.80 -13.49
CA LEU A 384 6.84 -6.22 -12.38
C LEU A 384 5.68 -7.10 -11.89
N HIS A 385 5.66 -8.39 -12.26
CA HIS A 385 4.70 -9.34 -11.71
C HIS A 385 5.07 -9.70 -10.27
N TYR A 386 4.07 -9.84 -9.41
CA TYR A 386 4.24 -10.21 -8.00
C TYR A 386 4.15 -11.73 -7.83
N ALA A 387 5.12 -12.30 -7.11
CA ALA A 387 5.21 -13.75 -6.91
C ALA A 387 4.05 -14.33 -6.08
N LEU A 388 3.53 -13.56 -5.12
CA LEU A 388 2.41 -14.00 -4.29
C LEU A 388 1.06 -13.52 -4.85
N CYS A 389 0.78 -13.82 -6.13
CA CYS A 389 -0.49 -13.41 -6.75
C CYS A 389 -1.64 -14.39 -6.45
N GLY A 390 -1.36 -15.65 -6.14
CA GLY A 390 -2.37 -16.69 -6.01
C GLY A 390 -3.15 -16.93 -7.30
N CYS A 391 -2.55 -16.60 -8.44
CA CYS A 391 -3.16 -16.64 -9.76
C CYS A 391 -2.71 -17.83 -10.61
N GLU A 392 -1.75 -18.62 -10.14
CA GLU A 392 -1.06 -19.66 -10.89
C GLU A 392 -1.97 -20.80 -11.38
N LYS A 393 -3.08 -21.00 -10.69
CA LYS A 393 -4.09 -22.02 -11.04
C LYS A 393 -5.35 -21.43 -11.67
N MET A 394 -5.33 -20.12 -12.02
CA MET A 394 -6.47 -19.46 -12.63
C MET A 394 -6.48 -19.61 -14.16
N ASP A 395 -7.68 -19.64 -14.74
CA ASP A 395 -7.85 -19.76 -16.18
C ASP A 395 -7.17 -18.61 -16.94
N GLY A 396 -6.32 -18.99 -17.90
CA GLY A 396 -5.54 -18.06 -18.72
C GLY A 396 -4.25 -17.57 -18.07
N TYR A 397 -3.79 -18.20 -16.97
CA TYR A 397 -2.43 -18.02 -16.49
C TYR A 397 -1.46 -18.75 -17.40
N PRO A 398 -0.27 -18.20 -17.71
CA PRO A 398 0.25 -16.90 -17.29
C PRO A 398 -0.17 -15.71 -18.21
N GLN A 399 -0.78 -15.96 -19.38
CA GLN A 399 -0.97 -14.99 -20.44
C GLN A 399 -1.81 -13.78 -20.02
N LYS A 400 -2.88 -13.97 -19.26
CA LYS A 400 -3.71 -12.86 -18.74
C LYS A 400 -2.93 -11.90 -17.84
N TRP A 401 -1.86 -12.37 -17.22
CA TRP A 401 -0.96 -11.54 -16.41
C TRP A 401 0.26 -11.03 -17.20
N GLY A 402 0.30 -11.28 -18.52
CA GLY A 402 1.36 -10.82 -19.40
C GLY A 402 2.56 -11.76 -19.51
N GLY A 403 2.44 -12.97 -18.97
CA GLY A 403 3.45 -14.04 -19.09
C GLY A 403 3.41 -14.74 -20.46
N LYS A 404 4.44 -15.51 -20.73
CA LYS A 404 4.62 -16.30 -21.96
C LYS A 404 4.34 -17.78 -21.72
#